data_872e880c53189d3d059258fcb63cbf0c
#
_entry.id   872e880c53189d3d059258fcb63cbf0c
#
_cell.length_a   1.000
_cell.length_b   1.000
_cell.length_c   1.000
_cell.angle_alpha   90.00
_cell.angle_beta   90.00
_cell.angle_gamma   90.00
#
_symmetry.space_group_name_H-M   'P 1'
#
loop_
_entity.id
_entity.type
_entity.pdbx_description
1 polymer ?
#
loop_
_entity_poly.entity_id
_entity_poly.type
_entity_poly.pdbx_seq_one_letter_code
_entity_poly.pdbx_strand_id
1 'polypeptide(L)'
;AKAKTKAHGISCMNNNKQLMMAWSFYADDSDDTITWAYGDGCRRCSPTPGKRKFRHGWMGNTGLNYSSPNSWDYNVDIVRSPLWEHVGQSPQVFRCPADTSTVKAGKLGMKPRVRSMSMNSWVGGDGQNGASSGHHTWFGGPNEGTIYLKRGDMVAPGPSETWVLIDERMDSINDGFFVVWMFGYPNLSSTKMVDYPASDHKNAAGFSFADGHAEIHKWLDKRTTPAIRHNGNIALNVPQPNNVDVKWMQDKTTRPRRR
;
A
#
# COMPACT_ATOMS: atom_id res chain seq x y z
N ALA A 1 -10.78 9.52 25.12
CA ALA A 1 -10.99 8.82 23.83
C ALA A 1 -10.77 9.74 22.61
N LYS A 2 -11.48 10.86 22.44
CA LYS A 2 -11.36 11.75 21.25
C LYS A 2 -9.94 12.32 21.05
N ALA A 3 -9.28 12.79 22.11
CA ALA A 3 -7.90 13.35 22.04
C ALA A 3 -6.89 12.30 21.56
N LYS A 4 -6.94 11.08 22.08
CA LYS A 4 -6.06 9.98 21.68
C LYS A 4 -6.22 9.64 20.18
N THR A 5 -7.47 9.53 19.70
CA THR A 5 -7.73 9.26 18.26
C THR A 5 -7.17 10.39 17.38
N LYS A 6 -7.33 11.67 17.79
CA LYS A 6 -6.76 12.81 17.07
C LYS A 6 -5.23 12.77 17.04
N ALA A 7 -4.60 12.45 18.18
CA ALA A 7 -3.14 12.31 18.27
C ALA A 7 -2.63 11.19 17.37
N HIS A 8 -3.27 10.02 17.38
CA HIS A 8 -2.92 8.92 16.46
C HIS A 8 -3.07 9.32 15.00
N GLY A 9 -4.12 10.09 14.64
CA GLY A 9 -4.30 10.60 13.28
C GLY A 9 -3.15 11.51 12.86
N ILE A 10 -2.75 12.48 13.72
CA ILE A 10 -1.62 13.37 13.45
C ILE A 10 -0.32 12.57 13.28
N SER A 11 -0.07 11.60 14.16
CA SER A 11 1.14 10.75 14.08
C SER A 11 1.12 9.89 12.82
N CYS A 12 -0.03 9.32 12.42
CA CYS A 12 -0.17 8.58 11.18
C CYS A 12 0.15 9.46 9.96
N MET A 13 -0.38 10.69 9.92
CA MET A 13 -0.09 11.66 8.87
C MET A 13 1.40 12.01 8.80
N ASN A 14 2.06 12.16 9.96
CA ASN A 14 3.51 12.40 10.00
C ASN A 14 4.31 11.21 9.48
N ASN A 15 3.92 9.97 9.81
CA ASN A 15 4.55 8.76 9.27
C ASN A 15 4.40 8.71 7.74
N ASN A 16 3.21 8.96 7.22
CA ASN A 16 2.94 9.03 5.79
C ASN A 16 3.83 10.09 5.09
N LYS A 17 3.95 11.30 5.66
CA LYS A 17 4.82 12.35 5.12
C LYS A 17 6.29 11.96 5.12
N GLN A 18 6.78 11.30 6.19
CA GLN A 18 8.16 10.81 6.26
C GLN A 18 8.42 9.74 5.18
N LEU A 19 7.48 8.81 4.96
CA LEU A 19 7.60 7.82 3.91
C LEU A 19 7.61 8.48 2.52
N MET A 20 6.78 9.50 2.27
CA MET A 20 6.78 10.21 1.00
C MET A 20 8.04 11.04 0.78
N MET A 21 8.60 11.63 1.83
CA MET A 21 9.90 12.29 1.75
C MET A 21 11.01 11.28 1.39
N ALA A 22 11.02 10.12 2.04
CA ALA A 22 11.94 9.03 1.71
C ALA A 22 11.77 8.54 0.27
N TRP A 23 10.53 8.40 -0.18
CA TRP A 23 10.20 8.01 -1.55
C TRP A 23 10.70 9.05 -2.58
N SER A 24 10.58 10.34 -2.26
CA SER A 24 11.09 11.42 -3.11
C SER A 24 12.62 11.42 -3.17
N PHE A 25 13.31 11.28 -2.03
CA PHE A 25 14.77 11.17 -1.99
C PHE A 25 15.27 9.96 -2.78
N TYR A 26 14.60 8.81 -2.62
CA TYR A 26 14.94 7.65 -3.44
C TYR A 26 14.84 7.94 -4.94
N ALA A 27 13.80 8.62 -5.39
CA ALA A 27 13.64 8.97 -6.80
C ALA A 27 14.69 9.99 -7.27
N ASP A 28 15.06 10.97 -6.41
CA ASP A 28 16.15 11.91 -6.70
C ASP A 28 17.49 11.19 -6.89
N ASP A 29 17.77 10.17 -6.09
CA ASP A 29 18.98 9.35 -6.16
C ASP A 29 18.95 8.29 -7.30
N SER A 30 17.79 8.13 -7.98
CA SER A 30 17.54 7.03 -8.93
C SER A 30 17.06 7.51 -10.31
N ASP A 31 17.55 8.66 -10.80
CA ASP A 31 17.18 9.22 -12.12
C ASP A 31 15.67 9.33 -12.31
N ASP A 32 14.98 9.88 -11.31
CA ASP A 32 13.53 10.02 -11.21
C ASP A 32 12.74 8.70 -11.18
N THR A 33 13.43 7.57 -11.13
CA THR A 33 12.81 6.24 -11.01
C THR A 33 12.22 6.06 -9.61
N ILE A 34 10.94 5.73 -9.54
CA ILE A 34 10.23 5.51 -8.26
C ILE A 34 10.37 4.08 -7.77
N THR A 35 10.12 3.85 -6.49
CA THR A 35 10.05 2.48 -5.95
C THR A 35 8.91 1.71 -6.60
N TRP A 36 9.10 0.39 -6.73
CA TRP A 36 8.06 -0.49 -7.24
C TRP A 36 7.14 -0.95 -6.10
N ALA A 37 5.85 -0.95 -6.34
CA ALA A 37 4.86 -1.41 -5.37
C ALA A 37 5.02 -2.90 -5.04
N TYR A 38 5.37 -3.69 -6.05
CA TYR A 38 5.60 -5.12 -5.97
C TYR A 38 7.11 -5.42 -6.08
N GLY A 39 7.61 -6.31 -5.26
CA GLY A 39 9.04 -6.59 -5.07
C GLY A 39 9.88 -6.68 -6.34
N ASP A 40 11.18 -6.85 -6.21
CA ASP A 40 12.21 -6.76 -7.28
C ASP A 40 12.07 -7.72 -8.48
N GLY A 41 10.91 -8.32 -8.70
CA GLY A 41 10.74 -9.35 -9.73
C GLY A 41 11.59 -10.59 -9.48
N CYS A 42 12.30 -10.64 -8.38
CA CYS A 42 13.16 -11.76 -8.01
C CYS A 42 12.35 -12.91 -7.43
N ARG A 43 11.81 -13.75 -8.32
CA ARG A 43 11.18 -15.04 -7.95
C ARG A 43 12.07 -15.93 -7.06
N ARG A 44 13.36 -15.60 -6.93
CA ARG A 44 14.36 -16.37 -6.17
C ARG A 44 15.01 -15.60 -5.02
N CYS A 45 14.57 -14.38 -4.72
CA CYS A 45 15.04 -13.68 -3.53
C CYS A 45 14.34 -14.28 -2.31
N SER A 46 14.94 -15.36 -1.80
CA SER A 46 14.55 -15.98 -0.53
C SER A 46 14.48 -14.91 0.57
N PRO A 47 13.47 -14.94 1.44
CA PRO A 47 13.33 -14.03 2.58
C PRO A 47 14.34 -14.39 3.68
N THR A 48 15.65 -14.40 3.35
CA THR A 48 16.68 -14.63 4.35
C THR A 48 17.00 -13.31 5.02
N PRO A 49 16.78 -13.16 6.32
CA PRO A 49 17.10 -11.97 7.07
C PRO A 49 18.54 -11.49 6.80
N GLY A 50 18.72 -10.21 6.56
CA GLY A 50 20.05 -9.57 6.46
C GLY A 50 20.77 -9.69 5.12
N LYS A 51 20.19 -10.24 4.06
CA LYS A 51 21.00 -10.63 2.87
C LYS A 51 20.80 -9.85 1.58
N ARG A 52 20.19 -8.86 1.35
CA ARG A 52 20.18 -7.96 0.17
C ARG A 52 19.08 -6.94 0.30
N LYS A 53 19.43 -5.68 0.17
CA LYS A 53 18.46 -4.62 -0.07
C LYS A 53 17.71 -4.93 -1.36
N PHE A 54 16.41 -4.63 -1.40
CA PHE A 54 15.66 -4.62 -2.64
C PHE A 54 16.22 -3.52 -3.52
N ARG A 55 16.25 -3.75 -4.81
CA ARG A 55 16.77 -2.74 -5.73
C ARG A 55 15.79 -1.60 -5.93
N HIS A 56 14.53 -1.93 -6.18
CA HIS A 56 13.47 -0.97 -6.44
C HIS A 56 12.17 -1.28 -5.71
N GLY A 57 11.89 -2.53 -5.35
CA GLY A 57 10.70 -2.89 -4.60
C GLY A 57 10.71 -2.23 -3.22
N TRP A 58 9.67 -1.47 -2.89
CA TRP A 58 9.61 -0.82 -1.58
C TRP A 58 9.51 -1.83 -0.43
N MET A 59 8.90 -2.99 -0.70
CA MET A 59 8.83 -4.16 0.19
C MET A 59 9.07 -5.44 -0.60
N GLY A 60 9.40 -6.53 0.10
CA GLY A 60 9.51 -7.84 -0.49
C GLY A 60 8.18 -8.41 -0.94
N ASN A 61 8.27 -9.38 -1.85
CA ASN A 61 7.15 -10.10 -2.43
C ASN A 61 6.74 -11.30 -1.56
N THR A 62 6.70 -11.14 -0.25
CA THR A 62 6.34 -12.22 0.67
C THR A 62 5.02 -11.90 1.34
N GLY A 63 4.09 -12.86 1.32
CA GLY A 63 2.78 -12.69 1.91
C GLY A 63 2.85 -12.29 3.39
N LEU A 64 2.16 -11.24 3.75
CA LEU A 64 1.98 -10.76 5.13
C LEU A 64 0.81 -11.48 5.80
N ASN A 65 0.84 -12.80 5.84
CA ASN A 65 -0.22 -13.52 6.53
C ASN A 65 -0.04 -13.46 8.06
N TYR A 66 -1.06 -13.92 8.78
CA TYR A 66 -1.15 -13.87 10.23
C TYR A 66 0.04 -14.49 10.99
N SER A 67 0.86 -15.32 10.37
CA SER A 67 1.97 -16.04 11.00
C SER A 67 3.32 -15.85 10.27
N SER A 68 3.38 -15.06 9.23
CA SER A 68 4.63 -14.80 8.50
C SER A 68 5.60 -13.97 9.32
N PRO A 69 6.91 -14.30 9.34
CA PRO A 69 7.93 -13.52 10.05
C PRO A 69 7.97 -12.05 9.66
N ASN A 70 7.78 -11.70 8.39
CA ASN A 70 7.72 -10.32 7.92
C ASN A 70 6.53 -9.51 8.47
N SER A 71 5.54 -10.18 9.07
CA SER A 71 4.44 -9.49 9.74
C SER A 71 4.81 -8.95 11.13
N TRP A 72 5.83 -9.52 11.79
CA TRP A 72 6.22 -9.16 13.16
C TRP A 72 7.73 -8.90 13.36
N ASP A 73 8.57 -9.24 12.38
CA ASP A 73 10.01 -8.97 12.41
C ASP A 73 10.37 -8.02 11.26
N TYR A 74 10.64 -6.75 11.58
CA TYR A 74 10.99 -5.74 10.60
C TYR A 74 12.34 -6.02 9.89
N ASN A 75 13.20 -6.88 10.45
CA ASN A 75 14.48 -7.26 9.82
C ASN A 75 14.28 -8.13 8.58
N VAL A 76 13.14 -8.78 8.45
CA VAL A 76 12.87 -9.65 7.29
C VAL A 76 12.64 -8.83 6.02
N ASP A 77 11.93 -7.72 6.13
CA ASP A 77 11.44 -6.97 4.96
C ASP A 77 11.76 -5.47 5.03
N ILE A 78 11.37 -4.78 6.10
CA ILE A 78 11.46 -3.32 6.21
C ILE A 78 12.92 -2.82 6.11
N VAL A 79 13.87 -3.48 6.78
CA VAL A 79 15.31 -3.13 6.74
C VAL A 79 15.89 -3.27 5.32
N ARG A 80 15.25 -4.03 4.46
CA ARG A 80 15.68 -4.26 3.07
C ARG A 80 15.08 -3.26 2.09
N SER A 81 14.09 -2.49 2.51
CA SER A 81 13.47 -1.44 1.70
C SER A 81 14.49 -0.42 1.24
N PRO A 82 14.45 0.04 -0.02
CA PRO A 82 15.25 1.18 -0.46
C PRO A 82 14.93 2.47 0.30
N LEU A 83 13.75 2.55 0.93
CA LEU A 83 13.36 3.70 1.75
C LEU A 83 13.96 3.68 3.17
N TRP A 84 14.55 2.56 3.60
CA TRP A 84 15.01 2.34 4.99
C TRP A 84 15.99 3.42 5.50
N GLU A 85 17.01 3.72 4.71
CA GLU A 85 18.00 4.74 5.08
C GLU A 85 17.40 6.14 5.11
N HIS A 86 16.51 6.44 4.17
CA HIS A 86 15.86 7.74 4.05
C HIS A 86 14.83 8.04 5.15
N VAL A 87 14.34 7.01 5.85
CA VAL A 87 13.49 7.18 7.05
C VAL A 87 14.30 7.15 8.35
N GLY A 88 15.62 7.29 8.29
CA GLY A 88 16.49 7.26 9.46
C GLY A 88 16.47 5.93 10.20
N GLN A 89 16.29 4.82 9.48
CA GLN A 89 16.25 3.45 10.01
C GLN A 89 15.18 3.24 11.10
N SER A 90 14.05 3.95 10.98
CA SER A 90 12.93 3.92 11.93
C SER A 90 11.80 3.00 11.45
N PRO A 91 11.63 1.79 12.02
CA PRO A 91 10.57 0.88 11.61
C PRO A 91 9.17 1.39 11.95
N GLN A 92 9.04 2.29 12.92
CA GLN A 92 7.75 2.84 13.37
C GLN A 92 7.04 3.66 12.28
N VAL A 93 7.80 4.20 11.32
CA VAL A 93 7.27 5.00 10.20
C VAL A 93 6.39 4.16 9.26
N PHE A 94 6.63 2.86 9.19
CA PHE A 94 5.89 1.93 8.32
C PHE A 94 4.54 1.47 8.88
N ARG A 95 4.16 1.97 10.05
CA ARG A 95 2.93 1.55 10.72
C ARG A 95 2.12 2.74 11.24
N CYS A 96 0.81 2.65 11.06
CA CYS A 96 -0.13 3.58 11.70
C CYS A 96 -0.15 3.37 13.22
N PRO A 97 -0.01 4.41 14.05
CA PRO A 97 -0.09 4.29 15.50
C PRO A 97 -1.49 3.88 16.02
N ALA A 98 -2.52 4.00 15.18
CA ALA A 98 -3.87 3.54 15.51
C ALA A 98 -4.05 2.04 15.27
N ASP A 99 -3.19 1.41 14.45
CA ASP A 99 -3.18 -0.03 14.28
C ASP A 99 -2.68 -0.74 15.55
N THR A 100 -3.58 -1.40 16.25
CA THR A 100 -3.29 -2.19 17.46
C THR A 100 -3.21 -3.68 17.17
N SER A 101 -3.14 -4.07 15.90
CA SER A 101 -3.15 -5.46 15.47
C SER A 101 -1.94 -6.24 15.95
N THR A 102 -2.17 -7.53 16.20
CA THR A 102 -1.13 -8.48 16.56
C THR A 102 -1.18 -9.69 15.64
N VAL A 103 -0.05 -10.38 15.51
CA VAL A 103 0.13 -11.58 14.71
C VAL A 103 0.80 -12.68 15.50
N LYS A 104 0.62 -13.94 15.08
CA LYS A 104 1.19 -15.10 15.76
C LYS A 104 2.65 -15.30 15.34
N ALA A 105 3.58 -15.03 16.25
CA ALA A 105 5.03 -15.18 16.02
C ALA A 105 5.57 -16.58 16.44
N GLY A 106 4.87 -17.63 16.09
CA GLY A 106 5.26 -19.01 16.45
C GLY A 106 5.38 -19.19 17.96
N LYS A 107 6.52 -19.68 18.42
CA LYS A 107 6.82 -19.88 19.86
C LYS A 107 6.98 -18.57 20.64
N LEU A 108 7.14 -17.43 19.98
CA LEU A 108 7.29 -16.10 20.60
C LEU A 108 5.93 -15.49 21.02
N GLY A 109 4.82 -16.21 20.77
CA GLY A 109 3.48 -15.76 21.11
C GLY A 109 2.95 -14.67 20.17
N MET A 110 2.06 -13.81 20.68
CA MET A 110 1.50 -12.70 19.93
C MET A 110 2.46 -11.50 19.92
N LYS A 111 2.72 -10.96 18.74
CA LYS A 111 3.57 -9.77 18.54
C LYS A 111 2.80 -8.68 17.79
N PRO A 112 3.08 -7.40 18.05
CA PRO A 112 2.55 -6.33 17.23
C PRO A 112 2.95 -6.50 15.75
N ARG A 113 2.06 -6.19 14.84
CA ARG A 113 2.38 -6.10 13.41
C ARG A 113 3.38 -4.95 13.19
N VAL A 114 4.36 -5.13 12.30
CA VAL A 114 5.41 -4.13 12.06
C VAL A 114 5.06 -3.14 10.95
N ARG A 115 4.05 -3.43 10.12
CA ARG A 115 3.65 -2.58 9.02
C ARG A 115 2.12 -2.60 8.83
N SER A 116 1.53 -1.44 8.54
CA SER A 116 0.15 -1.28 8.10
C SER A 116 0.05 -0.51 6.78
N MET A 117 1.17 0.05 6.28
CA MET A 117 1.18 0.81 5.04
C MET A 117 1.34 -0.12 3.83
N SER A 118 0.59 0.15 2.76
CA SER A 118 0.70 -0.53 1.47
C SER A 118 0.80 0.49 0.34
N MET A 119 1.50 0.13 -0.74
CA MET A 119 1.73 1.02 -1.87
C MET A 119 0.70 0.77 -2.97
N ASN A 120 0.23 1.84 -3.60
CA ASN A 120 -0.62 1.77 -4.78
C ASN A 120 0.01 0.88 -5.86
N SER A 121 -0.68 -0.18 -6.26
CA SER A 121 -0.20 -1.16 -7.24
C SER A 121 0.16 -0.56 -8.61
N TRP A 122 -0.40 0.60 -8.96
CA TRP A 122 -0.10 1.32 -10.20
C TRP A 122 1.13 2.22 -10.10
N VAL A 123 1.64 2.46 -8.89
CA VAL A 123 2.87 3.23 -8.63
C VAL A 123 4.05 2.26 -8.63
N GLY A 124 4.88 2.33 -9.65
CA GLY A 124 6.02 1.43 -9.88
C GLY A 124 5.63 0.02 -10.32
N GLY A 125 4.44 -0.45 -10.03
CA GLY A 125 3.99 -1.81 -10.35
C GLY A 125 5.01 -2.84 -9.89
N ASP A 126 5.42 -3.73 -10.81
CA ASP A 126 6.53 -4.68 -10.65
C ASP A 126 7.82 -4.23 -11.38
N GLY A 127 7.90 -2.96 -11.74
CA GLY A 127 9.04 -2.35 -12.42
C GLY A 127 9.23 -2.77 -13.88
N GLN A 128 8.39 -3.61 -14.39
CA GLN A 128 8.37 -3.95 -15.80
C GLN A 128 7.23 -3.20 -16.50
N ASN A 129 7.42 -2.85 -17.76
CA ASN A 129 6.46 -2.09 -18.56
C ASN A 129 5.11 -2.83 -18.77
N GLY A 130 4.61 -3.40 -17.73
CA GLY A 130 3.27 -3.91 -17.61
C GLY A 130 2.91 -5.12 -18.45
N ALA A 131 3.74 -5.52 -19.38
CA ALA A 131 3.31 -6.45 -20.43
C ALA A 131 3.60 -7.94 -20.15
N SER A 132 4.47 -8.26 -19.20
CA SER A 132 4.98 -9.64 -19.07
C SER A 132 4.77 -10.33 -17.74
N SER A 133 4.39 -9.60 -16.69
CA SER A 133 4.08 -10.22 -15.41
C SER A 133 2.58 -10.42 -15.29
N GLY A 134 2.12 -11.60 -14.93
CA GLY A 134 0.71 -11.90 -14.73
C GLY A 134 0.02 -11.11 -13.60
N HIS A 135 0.72 -10.13 -13.01
CA HIS A 135 0.22 -9.31 -11.90
C HIS A 135 -0.86 -8.31 -12.32
N HIS A 136 -0.90 -7.90 -13.60
CA HIS A 136 -1.94 -7.02 -14.11
C HIS A 136 -3.35 -7.58 -14.05
N THR A 137 -3.50 -8.89 -13.99
CA THR A 137 -4.81 -9.53 -13.88
C THR A 137 -5.52 -9.15 -12.57
N TRP A 138 -4.75 -8.82 -11.52
CA TRP A 138 -5.30 -8.41 -10.22
C TRP A 138 -5.88 -6.99 -10.22
N PHE A 139 -5.40 -6.08 -11.09
CA PHE A 139 -5.92 -4.69 -11.11
C PHE A 139 -6.87 -4.42 -12.29
N GLY A 140 -7.19 -5.40 -13.09
CA GLY A 140 -8.09 -5.25 -14.23
C GLY A 140 -7.41 -5.40 -15.58
N GLY A 141 -6.08 -5.56 -15.61
CA GLY A 141 -5.30 -5.80 -16.82
C GLY A 141 -4.47 -4.58 -17.28
N PRO A 142 -3.50 -4.79 -18.17
CA PRO A 142 -2.54 -3.78 -18.59
C PRO A 142 -3.14 -2.64 -19.40
N ASN A 143 -4.36 -2.82 -19.91
CA ASN A 143 -5.03 -1.84 -20.76
C ASN A 143 -5.94 -0.88 -19.98
N GLU A 144 -6.12 -1.10 -18.69
CA GLU A 144 -7.06 -0.31 -17.90
C GLU A 144 -6.42 0.94 -17.29
N GLY A 145 -5.10 0.95 -17.08
CA GLY A 145 -4.38 2.09 -16.51
C GLY A 145 -2.91 2.13 -16.92
N THR A 146 -2.24 3.19 -16.49
CA THR A 146 -0.80 3.40 -16.71
C THR A 146 -0.04 3.03 -15.44
N ILE A 147 0.97 2.17 -15.53
CA ILE A 147 1.92 1.97 -14.46
C ILE A 147 2.94 3.11 -14.53
N TYR A 148 3.06 3.87 -13.46
CA TYR A 148 4.05 4.93 -13.34
C TYR A 148 5.40 4.33 -12.95
N LEU A 149 6.45 4.64 -13.69
CA LEU A 149 7.82 4.21 -13.38
C LEU A 149 8.70 5.36 -12.91
N LYS A 150 8.30 6.58 -13.23
CA LYS A 150 8.96 7.83 -12.83
C LYS A 150 7.94 8.80 -12.24
N ARG A 151 8.41 9.74 -11.40
CA ARG A 151 7.54 10.81 -10.90
C ARG A 151 6.95 11.64 -12.04
N GLY A 152 7.75 11.90 -13.07
CA GLY A 152 7.33 12.64 -14.26
C GLY A 152 6.21 11.97 -15.07
N ASP A 153 5.90 10.70 -14.84
CA ASP A 153 4.78 10.00 -15.50
C ASP A 153 3.41 10.44 -14.96
N MET A 154 3.37 11.02 -13.74
CA MET A 154 2.15 11.36 -13.02
C MET A 154 1.56 12.69 -13.46
N VAL A 155 0.99 12.74 -14.67
CA VAL A 155 0.46 13.97 -15.27
C VAL A 155 -1.07 14.06 -15.26
N ALA A 156 -1.76 12.92 -15.18
CA ALA A 156 -3.23 12.85 -15.10
C ALA A 156 -3.70 11.52 -14.47
N PRO A 157 -4.10 11.51 -13.20
CA PRO A 157 -4.10 12.65 -12.27
C PRO A 157 -2.68 13.17 -12.01
N GLY A 158 -2.57 14.45 -11.59
CA GLY A 158 -1.28 15.04 -11.23
C GLY A 158 -0.77 14.53 -9.89
N PRO A 159 0.45 14.91 -9.47
CA PRO A 159 1.06 14.38 -8.22
C PRO A 159 0.22 14.61 -6.96
N SER A 160 -0.48 15.74 -6.86
CA SER A 160 -1.35 16.04 -5.72
C SER A 160 -2.66 15.23 -5.70
N GLU A 161 -2.98 14.56 -6.79
CA GLU A 161 -4.17 13.73 -6.94
C GLU A 161 -3.82 12.24 -7.11
N THR A 162 -2.54 11.89 -7.17
CA THR A 162 -2.08 10.50 -7.25
C THR A 162 -1.61 10.04 -5.88
N TRP A 163 -2.40 9.18 -5.22
CA TRP A 163 -1.96 8.61 -3.95
C TRP A 163 -0.92 7.50 -4.19
N VAL A 164 0.04 7.40 -3.28
CA VAL A 164 1.17 6.47 -3.32
C VAL A 164 1.07 5.41 -2.23
N LEU A 165 0.78 5.82 -1.00
CA LEU A 165 0.66 4.92 0.14
C LEU A 165 -0.70 5.09 0.82
N ILE A 166 -1.18 4.00 1.40
CA ILE A 166 -2.43 3.91 2.14
C ILE A 166 -2.24 3.08 3.42
N ASP A 167 -2.96 3.43 4.49
CA ASP A 167 -3.17 2.51 5.59
C ASP A 167 -4.09 1.37 5.15
N GLU A 168 -3.61 0.16 5.24
CA GLU A 168 -4.36 -1.05 4.94
C GLU A 168 -4.74 -1.79 6.23
N ARG A 169 -5.95 -2.34 6.26
CA ARG A 169 -6.45 -3.01 7.47
C ARG A 169 -5.79 -4.37 7.72
N MET A 170 -5.74 -4.74 8.98
CA MET A 170 -4.99 -5.89 9.49
C MET A 170 -5.38 -7.25 8.89
N ASP A 171 -6.61 -7.42 8.44
CA ASP A 171 -7.13 -8.67 7.87
C ASP A 171 -7.18 -8.67 6.34
N SER A 172 -6.76 -7.56 5.71
CA SER A 172 -6.56 -7.41 4.26
C SER A 172 -5.09 -7.50 3.90
N ILE A 173 -4.23 -6.78 4.62
CA ILE A 173 -2.81 -6.64 4.31
C ILE A 173 -2.10 -7.99 4.22
N ASN A 174 -1.79 -8.42 3.03
CA ASN A 174 -1.20 -9.72 2.70
C ASN A 174 0.17 -9.63 2.04
N ASP A 175 0.53 -8.46 1.51
CA ASP A 175 1.81 -8.17 0.83
C ASP A 175 2.18 -6.68 0.91
N GLY A 176 2.96 -6.15 -0.04
CA GLY A 176 3.46 -4.77 -0.03
C GLY A 176 2.60 -3.76 -0.77
N PHE A 177 1.61 -4.19 -1.53
CA PHE A 177 0.84 -3.31 -2.40
C PHE A 177 -0.65 -3.36 -2.11
N PHE A 178 -1.34 -2.30 -2.48
CA PHE A 178 -2.79 -2.18 -2.40
C PHE A 178 -3.37 -2.10 -3.80
N VAL A 179 -4.27 -3.01 -4.13
CA VAL A 179 -4.86 -3.12 -5.46
C VAL A 179 -6.15 -2.33 -5.56
N VAL A 180 -6.19 -1.40 -6.51
CA VAL A 180 -7.42 -0.76 -6.96
C VAL A 180 -7.83 -1.34 -8.30
N TRP A 181 -9.01 -1.95 -8.34
CA TRP A 181 -9.59 -2.54 -9.54
C TRP A 181 -10.01 -1.47 -10.54
N MET A 182 -9.37 -1.43 -11.72
CA MET A 182 -9.62 -0.41 -12.74
C MET A 182 -10.46 -0.91 -13.92
N PHE A 183 -10.75 -2.22 -13.98
CA PHE A 183 -11.52 -2.77 -15.10
C PHE A 183 -12.90 -2.14 -15.21
N GLY A 184 -13.22 -1.64 -16.41
CA GLY A 184 -14.49 -0.97 -16.69
C GLY A 184 -14.60 0.47 -16.24
N TYR A 185 -13.57 1.03 -15.55
CA TYR A 185 -13.57 2.44 -15.18
C TYR A 185 -13.84 3.34 -16.41
N PRO A 186 -14.69 4.38 -16.32
CA PRO A 186 -15.34 4.92 -15.10
C PRO A 186 -16.72 4.29 -14.75
N ASN A 187 -17.11 3.18 -15.38
CA ASN A 187 -18.39 2.52 -15.09
C ASN A 187 -18.32 1.79 -13.76
N LEU A 188 -19.13 2.22 -12.79
CA LEU A 188 -19.12 1.72 -11.43
C LEU A 188 -19.82 0.36 -11.26
N SER A 189 -20.56 -0.12 -12.26
CA SER A 189 -21.27 -1.41 -12.18
C SER A 189 -20.35 -2.62 -12.02
N SER A 190 -19.08 -2.48 -12.41
CA SER A 190 -18.06 -3.54 -12.35
C SER A 190 -17.04 -3.36 -11.23
N THR A 191 -17.25 -2.38 -10.32
CA THR A 191 -16.31 -2.14 -9.22
C THR A 191 -16.20 -3.34 -8.27
N LYS A 192 -14.98 -3.58 -7.81
CA LYS A 192 -14.64 -4.59 -6.81
C LYS A 192 -13.76 -3.97 -5.74
N MET A 193 -13.92 -4.43 -4.52
CA MET A 193 -12.93 -4.22 -3.46
C MET A 193 -11.96 -5.40 -3.51
N VAL A 194 -10.74 -5.14 -3.96
CA VAL A 194 -9.68 -6.17 -3.99
C VAL A 194 -9.04 -6.21 -2.62
N ASP A 195 -8.39 -5.13 -2.21
CA ASP A 195 -7.85 -4.96 -0.87
C ASP A 195 -8.69 -3.94 -0.08
N TYR A 196 -8.73 -4.10 1.23
CA TYR A 196 -9.55 -3.24 2.08
C TYR A 196 -8.71 -2.23 2.83
N PRO A 197 -9.07 -0.93 2.76
CA PRO A 197 -8.37 0.11 3.49
C PRO A 197 -8.63 0.01 4.99
N ALA A 198 -7.72 0.58 5.79
CA ALA A 198 -7.92 0.73 7.23
C ALA A 198 -9.16 1.58 7.57
N SER A 199 -9.63 1.45 8.79
CA SER A 199 -10.75 2.22 9.33
C SER A 199 -10.48 2.77 10.74
N ASP A 200 -9.20 2.76 11.15
CA ASP A 200 -8.76 3.01 12.53
C ASP A 200 -8.91 4.48 12.96
N HIS A 201 -9.08 5.40 12.01
CA HIS A 201 -9.31 6.82 12.23
C HIS A 201 -10.80 7.20 12.18
N LYS A 202 -11.66 6.47 12.91
CA LYS A 202 -13.13 6.66 12.91
C LYS A 202 -13.74 6.46 11.54
N ASN A 203 -13.58 5.28 11.00
CA ASN A 203 -14.05 4.90 9.67
C ASN A 203 -13.34 5.68 8.55
N ALA A 204 -12.02 5.87 8.72
CA ALA A 204 -11.15 6.57 7.78
C ALA A 204 -9.76 5.91 7.73
N ALA A 205 -9.05 6.09 6.65
CA ALA A 205 -7.66 5.68 6.46
C ALA A 205 -6.76 6.87 6.12
N GLY A 206 -5.46 6.74 6.44
CA GLY A 206 -4.42 7.67 6.01
C GLY A 206 -3.98 7.38 4.58
N PHE A 207 -3.81 8.43 3.80
CA PHE A 207 -3.24 8.41 2.46
C PHE A 207 -2.06 9.36 2.38
N SER A 208 -1.11 9.06 1.53
CA SER A 208 -0.09 10.00 1.08
C SER A 208 -0.01 10.05 -0.43
N PHE A 209 0.30 11.23 -0.96
CA PHE A 209 0.25 11.58 -2.37
C PHE A 209 1.64 11.86 -2.92
N ALA A 210 1.78 11.77 -4.23
CA ALA A 210 3.07 11.87 -4.91
C ALA A 210 3.76 13.24 -4.77
N ASP A 211 3.03 14.30 -4.42
CA ASP A 211 3.57 15.62 -4.08
C ASP A 211 4.07 15.73 -2.62
N GLY A 212 3.92 14.66 -1.83
CA GLY A 212 4.36 14.58 -0.43
C GLY A 212 3.30 14.95 0.61
N HIS A 213 2.13 15.47 0.19
CA HIS A 213 1.08 15.71 1.17
C HIS A 213 0.44 14.41 1.66
N ALA A 214 -0.23 14.48 2.80
CA ALA A 214 -0.95 13.35 3.36
C ALA A 214 -2.29 13.81 3.92
N GLU A 215 -3.32 12.96 3.80
CA GLU A 215 -4.67 13.23 4.32
C GLU A 215 -5.29 11.99 4.98
N ILE A 216 -6.32 12.23 5.80
CA ILE A 216 -7.19 11.16 6.31
C ILE A 216 -8.50 11.22 5.54
N HIS A 217 -8.76 10.18 4.75
CA HIS A 217 -9.98 10.05 3.97
C HIS A 217 -11.03 9.20 4.71
N LYS A 218 -12.25 9.73 4.82
CA LYS A 218 -13.37 9.06 5.50
C LYS A 218 -14.19 8.25 4.51
N TRP A 219 -14.44 7.00 4.87
CA TRP A 219 -15.27 6.08 4.09
C TRP A 219 -16.74 6.39 4.20
N LEU A 220 -17.45 6.33 3.10
CA LEU A 220 -18.88 6.64 2.97
C LEU A 220 -19.74 5.39 2.78
N ASP A 221 -19.23 4.37 2.09
CA ASP A 221 -19.93 3.12 1.84
C ASP A 221 -19.60 2.10 2.94
N LYS A 222 -20.63 1.58 3.61
CA LYS A 222 -20.46 0.60 4.69
C LYS A 222 -19.76 -0.70 4.24
N ARG A 223 -19.81 -1.01 2.95
CA ARG A 223 -19.14 -2.18 2.37
C ARG A 223 -17.64 -2.04 2.32
N THR A 224 -17.11 -0.81 2.38
CA THR A 224 -15.68 -0.51 2.44
C THR A 224 -15.10 -0.89 3.80
N THR A 225 -15.88 -0.84 4.85
CA THR A 225 -15.43 -1.09 6.24
C THR A 225 -16.24 -2.18 6.93
N PRO A 226 -16.29 -3.40 6.40
CA PRO A 226 -16.96 -4.51 7.07
C PRO A 226 -16.28 -4.84 8.40
N ALA A 227 -16.91 -5.65 9.24
CA ALA A 227 -16.35 -6.07 10.53
C ALA A 227 -14.95 -6.68 10.37
N ILE A 228 -14.03 -6.31 11.27
CA ILE A 228 -12.64 -6.81 11.24
C ILE A 228 -12.60 -8.28 11.67
N ARG A 229 -11.81 -9.09 10.95
CA ARG A 229 -11.50 -10.47 11.29
C ARG A 229 -10.18 -10.54 12.04
N HIS A 230 -10.24 -10.76 13.35
CA HIS A 230 -9.04 -10.77 14.20
C HIS A 230 -8.13 -12.00 14.01
N ASN A 231 -8.66 -13.12 13.49
CA ASN A 231 -7.95 -14.41 13.38
C ASN A 231 -8.02 -14.95 11.95
N GLY A 232 -7.65 -14.17 10.96
CA GLY A 232 -7.66 -14.61 9.57
C GLY A 232 -7.82 -13.45 8.60
N ASN A 233 -7.84 -13.78 7.32
CA ASN A 233 -7.98 -12.77 6.26
C ASN A 233 -9.45 -12.56 5.89
N ILE A 234 -9.77 -11.34 5.51
CA ILE A 234 -11.04 -11.03 4.86
C ILE A 234 -11.03 -11.61 3.44
N ALA A 235 -12.21 -11.88 2.88
CA ALA A 235 -12.30 -12.25 1.48
C ALA A 235 -11.94 -11.04 0.61
N LEU A 236 -10.95 -11.20 -0.24
CA LEU A 236 -10.49 -10.19 -1.19
C LEU A 236 -11.24 -10.31 -2.53
N ASN A 237 -11.08 -9.31 -3.40
CA ASN A 237 -11.66 -9.31 -4.76
C ASN A 237 -13.19 -9.45 -4.78
N VAL A 238 -13.87 -8.79 -3.83
CA VAL A 238 -15.32 -8.88 -3.64
C VAL A 238 -16.03 -7.87 -4.55
N PRO A 239 -17.00 -8.30 -5.39
CA PRO A 239 -17.82 -7.38 -6.17
C PRO A 239 -18.54 -6.37 -5.27
N GLN A 240 -18.39 -5.10 -5.57
CA GLN A 240 -19.03 -4.00 -4.87
C GLN A 240 -19.51 -2.94 -5.88
N PRO A 241 -20.49 -3.28 -6.73
CA PRO A 241 -20.98 -2.36 -7.76
C PRO A 241 -21.46 -1.05 -7.14
N ASN A 242 -21.15 0.05 -7.81
CA ASN A 242 -21.51 1.41 -7.41
C ASN A 242 -20.95 1.84 -6.04
N ASN A 243 -19.82 1.26 -5.59
CA ASN A 243 -19.16 1.70 -4.37
C ASN A 243 -18.44 3.04 -4.62
N VAL A 244 -18.87 4.09 -3.92
CA VAL A 244 -18.34 5.46 -4.07
C VAL A 244 -16.91 5.60 -3.56
N ASP A 245 -16.51 4.81 -2.57
CA ASP A 245 -15.15 4.83 -2.03
C ASP A 245 -14.16 4.15 -3.01
N VAL A 246 -14.56 3.05 -3.65
CA VAL A 246 -13.77 2.45 -4.74
C VAL A 246 -13.59 3.45 -5.87
N LYS A 247 -14.67 4.17 -6.24
CA LYS A 247 -14.60 5.22 -7.25
C LYS A 247 -13.60 6.31 -6.90
N TRP A 248 -13.65 6.80 -5.65
CA TRP A 248 -12.71 7.81 -5.18
C TRP A 248 -11.25 7.33 -5.27
N MET A 249 -10.98 6.08 -4.86
CA MET A 249 -9.65 5.48 -5.00
C MET A 249 -9.24 5.36 -6.47
N GLN A 250 -10.15 4.91 -7.36
CA GLN A 250 -9.90 4.80 -8.80
C GLN A 250 -9.51 6.15 -9.43
N ASP A 251 -10.23 7.22 -9.09
CA ASP A 251 -9.99 8.57 -9.63
C ASP A 251 -8.59 9.10 -9.32
N LYS A 252 -7.98 8.59 -8.25
CA LYS A 252 -6.70 9.05 -7.70
C LYS A 252 -5.57 8.00 -7.78
N THR A 253 -5.79 6.88 -8.46
CA THR A 253 -4.81 5.78 -8.45
C THR A 253 -3.90 5.77 -9.66
N THR A 254 -4.42 6.02 -10.87
CA THR A 254 -3.66 5.98 -12.12
C THR A 254 -4.38 6.72 -13.22
N ARG A 255 -3.63 7.05 -14.29
CA ARG A 255 -4.20 7.54 -15.53
C ARG A 255 -4.85 6.39 -16.30
N PRO A 256 -6.18 6.44 -16.54
CA PRO A 256 -6.84 5.46 -17.40
C PRO A 256 -6.24 5.48 -18.81
N ARG A 257 -6.04 4.32 -19.41
CA ARG A 257 -5.73 4.26 -20.84
C ARG A 257 -7.03 4.52 -21.63
N ARG A 258 -6.98 5.46 -22.55
CA ARG A 258 -8.08 5.68 -23.48
C ARG A 258 -8.19 4.43 -24.36
N ARG A 259 -9.37 3.86 -24.40
CA ARG A 259 -9.73 2.83 -25.37
C ARG A 259 -9.91 3.43 -26.75
#